data_4726b1816dfece61aedd7d49d721c485
#
_entry.id   4726b1816dfece61aedd7d49d721c485
#
_cell.length_a   1.000
_cell.length_b   1.000
_cell.length_c   1.000
_cell.angle_alpha   90.00
_cell.angle_beta   90.00
_cell.angle_gamma   90.00
#
_symmetry.space_group_name_H-M   'P 1'
#
loop_
_entity.id
_entity.type
_entity.pdbx_description
1 polymer ?
#
loop_
_entity_poly.entity_id
_entity_poly.type
_entity_poly.pdbx_seq_one_letter_code
_entity_poly.pdbx_strand_id
1 'polypeptide(L)'
;MITTHHRVDSSKRPTSSRASEPVPDGGAKETDISYNSQDSAVMSPSTTRLKVGDGGTVDKAKLSQTIQKKDGAYVYEPSDKRFHAAVSLASVGKTIDMFESALGKPIQWAFGNGKLGIVADGGEDFNAYYSRDDKNLNFFHGTDPVTKKTVFSADSGEVVSHEAGHAILDGLRPGYFSSWSPDPAGFHESFGDVMGMLTSLQDERVLDKVVEQTGGDLKKPNVLSDTGEELGIAINNVTHRNTTGGDYVRTAINDFKWKDPSTLPDVGGPNELGSEAHSYSRLWTGAVYDVLSGMVKEGMDAGQDAKTALRNAGTELLKMTANHFKTAPHGDFTYREMARSYVDAENKHNGGKHSDLILKVFTDRNILQPGDAENLKSEAGEASSSIFKTQDEATRLVKVSLSGPQYGMFSGAVVETPVDADGALTKDAEVTQRTRDNMQRLIESGRVKYADPGQKLTQKDMFDASGRPYMGVVRWIDGQMTIERTKIAT
;
A
#
# COMPACT_ATOMS: atom_id res chain seq x y z
N MET A 1 -34.35 58.63 2.38
CA MET A 1 -34.38 57.45 3.23
C MET A 1 -33.06 56.80 3.15
N ILE A 2 -32.38 56.73 4.28
CA ILE A 2 -30.95 56.41 4.44
C ILE A 2 -30.82 54.89 4.54
N THR A 3 -30.03 54.26 3.68
CA THR A 3 -29.66 52.86 3.77
C THR A 3 -28.20 52.77 4.21
N THR A 4 -27.98 52.31 5.42
CA THR A 4 -26.71 52.10 6.05
C THR A 4 -26.03 50.80 5.54
N HIS A 5 -24.86 50.95 4.96
CA HIS A 5 -23.96 49.82 4.67
C HIS A 5 -23.18 49.42 5.93
N HIS A 6 -23.39 48.20 6.40
CA HIS A 6 -22.49 47.56 7.36
C HIS A 6 -21.28 46.99 6.63
N ARG A 7 -20.12 47.56 6.91
CA ARG A 7 -18.80 47.03 6.57
C ARG A 7 -18.46 45.88 7.53
N VAL A 8 -18.25 44.70 6.99
CA VAL A 8 -17.71 43.56 7.76
C VAL A 8 -16.18 43.71 7.81
N ASP A 9 -15.66 43.83 9.04
CA ASP A 9 -14.23 43.94 9.33
C ASP A 9 -13.55 42.56 9.21
N SER A 10 -12.59 42.40 8.29
CA SER A 10 -11.89 41.18 7.95
C SER A 10 -10.55 41.03 8.65
N SER A 11 -10.43 41.40 9.92
CA SER A 11 -9.20 41.32 10.69
C SER A 11 -9.28 40.41 11.93
N LYS A 12 -9.65 39.14 11.75
CA LYS A 12 -9.33 38.09 12.75
C LYS A 12 -8.88 36.82 12.05
N ARG A 13 -7.56 36.70 11.87
CA ARG A 13 -6.92 35.38 11.65
C ARG A 13 -7.13 34.52 12.91
N PRO A 14 -7.55 33.26 12.79
CA PRO A 14 -7.49 32.34 13.92
C PRO A 14 -6.02 32.04 14.22
N THR A 15 -5.63 32.28 15.44
CA THR A 15 -4.34 31.93 16.02
C THR A 15 -4.19 30.41 16.10
N SER A 16 -3.00 29.93 15.71
CA SER A 16 -2.31 28.68 16.01
C SER A 16 -3.18 27.53 16.54
N SER A 17 -3.29 26.48 15.73
CA SER A 17 -3.74 25.16 16.17
C SER A 17 -2.82 24.67 17.30
N ARG A 18 -3.34 24.66 18.53
CA ARG A 18 -2.80 23.89 19.63
C ARG A 18 -2.70 22.44 19.15
N ALA A 19 -1.52 21.83 19.23
CA ALA A 19 -1.35 20.41 19.09
C ALA A 19 -2.40 19.73 20.01
N SER A 20 -3.28 18.93 19.45
CA SER A 20 -4.27 18.17 20.23
C SER A 20 -3.50 17.22 21.13
N GLU A 21 -3.77 17.31 22.45
CA GLU A 21 -3.27 16.32 23.42
C GLU A 21 -3.68 14.92 22.94
N PRO A 22 -2.81 13.91 23.11
CA PRO A 22 -3.15 12.53 22.76
C PRO A 22 -4.40 12.13 23.53
N VAL A 23 -5.40 11.59 22.83
CA VAL A 23 -6.59 11.00 23.47
C VAL A 23 -6.09 9.93 24.44
N PRO A 24 -6.45 9.96 25.73
CA PRO A 24 -5.97 8.98 26.69
C PRO A 24 -6.27 7.57 26.17
N ASP A 25 -5.26 6.73 26.12
CA ASP A 25 -5.39 5.32 25.76
C ASP A 25 -6.19 4.64 26.88
N GLY A 26 -7.50 4.49 26.66
CA GLY A 26 -8.46 4.05 27.66
C GLY A 26 -8.15 2.64 28.18
N GLY A 27 -7.16 2.52 29.06
CA GLY A 27 -6.89 1.30 29.79
C GLY A 27 -6.27 0.16 29.00
N ALA A 28 -5.61 0.42 27.85
CA ALA A 28 -4.92 -0.61 27.07
C ALA A 28 -3.87 -1.35 27.91
N LYS A 29 -3.94 -2.67 27.94
CA LYS A 29 -3.04 -3.54 28.71
C LYS A 29 -2.43 -4.58 27.80
N GLU A 30 -1.17 -4.95 28.11
CA GLU A 30 -0.57 -6.13 27.51
C GLU A 30 -1.47 -7.34 27.71
N THR A 31 -1.87 -7.98 26.62
CA THR A 31 -2.75 -9.16 26.64
C THR A 31 -2.39 -10.08 25.49
N ASP A 32 -2.67 -11.35 25.68
CA ASP A 32 -2.53 -12.33 24.61
C ASP A 32 -3.72 -12.19 23.63
N ILE A 33 -3.43 -12.30 22.35
CA ILE A 33 -4.39 -12.18 21.26
C ILE A 33 -4.10 -13.21 20.18
N SER A 34 -5.14 -13.77 19.56
CA SER A 34 -5.00 -14.69 18.40
C SER A 34 -4.29 -13.97 17.25
N TYR A 35 -3.35 -14.65 16.63
CA TYR A 35 -2.49 -14.10 15.60
C TYR A 35 -2.12 -15.13 14.55
N ASN A 36 -2.17 -14.70 13.29
CA ASN A 36 -1.58 -15.41 12.16
C ASN A 36 -0.54 -14.50 11.52
N SER A 37 0.69 -14.97 11.40
CA SER A 37 1.75 -14.23 10.69
C SER A 37 1.71 -14.47 9.19
N GLN A 38 1.06 -15.54 8.78
CA GLN A 38 0.89 -16.00 7.41
C GLN A 38 -0.54 -16.47 7.21
N ASP A 39 -0.86 -16.93 6.01
CA ASP A 39 -2.12 -17.57 5.69
C ASP A 39 -2.30 -18.88 6.48
N SER A 40 -3.53 -19.17 6.87
CA SER A 40 -3.86 -20.39 7.64
C SER A 40 -3.65 -21.68 6.85
N ALA A 41 -3.59 -21.61 5.52
CA ALA A 41 -3.28 -22.75 4.65
C ALA A 41 -1.83 -23.23 4.79
N VAL A 42 -0.91 -22.31 5.14
CA VAL A 42 0.54 -22.61 5.18
C VAL A 42 1.14 -22.59 6.58
N MET A 43 0.48 -21.95 7.54
CA MET A 43 0.95 -21.88 8.93
C MET A 43 -0.18 -21.92 9.94
N SER A 44 -0.03 -22.74 10.98
CA SER A 44 -1.03 -22.85 12.05
C SER A 44 -1.15 -21.53 12.84
N PRO A 45 -2.38 -21.19 13.29
CA PRO A 45 -2.62 -20.07 14.18
C PRO A 45 -1.76 -20.09 15.43
N SER A 46 -1.51 -18.92 15.97
CA SER A 46 -0.74 -18.71 17.19
C SER A 46 -1.34 -17.62 18.06
N THR A 47 -0.61 -17.21 19.06
CA THR A 47 -0.91 -16.03 19.87
C THR A 47 0.28 -15.08 19.87
N THR A 48 0.00 -13.79 20.05
CA THR A 48 1.03 -12.78 20.28
C THR A 48 0.61 -11.88 21.44
N ARG A 49 1.54 -11.14 22.00
CA ARG A 49 1.24 -10.13 23.02
C ARG A 49 1.18 -8.74 22.38
N LEU A 50 0.16 -8.00 22.76
CA LEU A 50 -0.08 -6.66 22.25
C LEU A 50 -0.80 -5.83 23.32
N LYS A 51 -0.59 -4.51 23.31
CA LYS A 51 -1.40 -3.58 24.12
C LYS A 51 -2.77 -3.41 23.48
N VAL A 52 -3.78 -4.01 24.10
CA VAL A 52 -5.16 -3.96 23.61
C VAL A 52 -6.08 -3.35 24.65
N GLY A 53 -6.78 -2.30 24.26
CA GLY A 53 -7.85 -1.67 25.02
C GLY A 53 -9.17 -2.43 24.91
N ASP A 54 -10.14 -2.03 25.72
CA ASP A 54 -11.44 -2.68 25.76
C ASP A 54 -12.15 -2.65 24.40
N GLY A 55 -12.82 -3.76 24.08
CA GLY A 55 -13.58 -3.93 22.85
C GLY A 55 -12.74 -4.17 21.58
N GLY A 56 -11.42 -4.30 21.69
CA GLY A 56 -10.53 -4.51 20.54
C GLY A 56 -10.02 -3.20 19.95
N THR A 57 -9.18 -2.50 20.71
CA THR A 57 -8.57 -1.23 20.30
C THR A 57 -7.07 -1.30 20.53
N VAL A 58 -6.27 -0.92 19.55
CA VAL A 58 -4.84 -0.67 19.67
C VAL A 58 -4.56 0.84 19.51
N ASP A 59 -3.31 1.28 19.63
CA ASP A 59 -2.99 2.72 19.62
C ASP A 59 -3.63 3.44 18.40
N LYS A 60 -3.36 3.00 17.20
CA LYS A 60 -3.76 3.67 15.95
C LYS A 60 -5.01 3.09 15.27
N ALA A 61 -5.50 1.93 15.74
CA ALA A 61 -6.60 1.23 15.09
C ALA A 61 -7.61 0.67 16.08
N LYS A 62 -8.80 0.34 15.58
CA LYS A 62 -9.88 -0.27 16.37
C LYS A 62 -10.77 -1.16 15.51
N LEU A 63 -11.32 -2.19 16.11
CA LEU A 63 -12.39 -2.96 15.49
C LEU A 63 -13.66 -2.13 15.32
N SER A 64 -14.31 -2.26 14.17
CA SER A 64 -15.65 -1.68 13.92
C SER A 64 -16.73 -2.37 14.74
N GLN A 65 -16.56 -3.67 14.99
CA GLN A 65 -17.40 -4.45 15.90
C GLN A 65 -16.57 -4.90 17.10
N THR A 66 -16.98 -4.51 18.28
CA THR A 66 -16.26 -4.83 19.53
C THR A 66 -16.31 -6.32 19.84
N ILE A 67 -15.21 -6.85 20.36
CA ILE A 67 -15.11 -8.23 20.85
C ILE A 67 -14.84 -8.25 22.36
N GLN A 68 -15.29 -9.31 23.04
CA GLN A 68 -15.12 -9.47 24.49
C GLN A 68 -14.01 -10.48 24.76
N LYS A 69 -13.20 -10.21 25.79
CA LYS A 69 -12.19 -11.17 26.25
C LYS A 69 -12.84 -12.50 26.66
N LYS A 70 -12.11 -13.58 26.37
CA LYS A 70 -12.38 -14.92 26.88
C LYS A 70 -11.26 -15.26 27.85
N ASP A 71 -11.58 -15.60 29.08
CA ASP A 71 -10.60 -15.94 30.14
C ASP A 71 -9.50 -14.88 30.34
N GLY A 72 -9.86 -13.60 30.17
CA GLY A 72 -8.95 -12.48 30.36
C GLY A 72 -8.11 -12.09 29.13
N ALA A 73 -8.20 -12.81 28.02
CA ALA A 73 -7.42 -12.62 26.79
C ALA A 73 -8.33 -12.50 25.54
N TYR A 74 -7.77 -12.06 24.43
CA TYR A 74 -8.45 -12.06 23.10
C TYR A 74 -8.04 -13.30 22.27
N VAL A 75 -7.88 -14.44 22.94
CA VAL A 75 -7.50 -15.72 22.32
C VAL A 75 -8.74 -16.56 22.04
N TYR A 76 -8.93 -16.96 20.82
CA TYR A 76 -10.09 -17.71 20.34
C TYR A 76 -9.66 -18.86 19.44
N GLU A 77 -10.48 -19.92 19.42
CA GLU A 77 -10.33 -20.98 18.44
C GLU A 77 -10.75 -20.49 17.04
N PRO A 78 -10.19 -21.01 15.94
CA PRO A 78 -10.54 -20.60 14.58
C PRO A 78 -12.04 -20.72 14.24
N SER A 79 -12.78 -21.57 14.91
CA SER A 79 -14.24 -21.72 14.77
C SER A 79 -15.06 -20.66 15.52
N ASP A 80 -14.44 -19.85 16.38
CA ASP A 80 -15.10 -18.76 17.10
C ASP A 80 -15.20 -17.53 16.19
N LYS A 81 -16.38 -16.95 16.05
CA LYS A 81 -16.63 -15.76 15.21
C LYS A 81 -15.76 -14.53 15.56
N ARG A 82 -15.17 -14.49 16.75
CA ARG A 82 -14.27 -13.43 17.19
C ARG A 82 -12.84 -13.62 16.72
N PHE A 83 -12.50 -14.82 16.21
CA PHE A 83 -11.14 -15.17 15.80
C PHE A 83 -10.65 -14.22 14.69
N HIS A 84 -11.44 -14.02 13.63
CA HIS A 84 -11.11 -13.14 12.50
C HIS A 84 -10.81 -11.70 12.95
N ALA A 85 -11.63 -11.19 13.88
CA ALA A 85 -11.45 -9.85 14.44
C ALA A 85 -10.19 -9.76 15.31
N ALA A 86 -9.86 -10.78 16.08
CA ALA A 86 -8.66 -10.80 16.90
C ALA A 86 -7.39 -10.86 16.02
N VAL A 87 -7.39 -11.75 15.01
CA VAL A 87 -6.27 -11.88 14.07
C VAL A 87 -6.03 -10.59 13.31
N SER A 88 -7.09 -10.00 12.74
CA SER A 88 -6.96 -8.73 12.00
C SER A 88 -6.45 -7.58 12.88
N LEU A 89 -6.95 -7.45 14.12
CA LEU A 89 -6.47 -6.43 15.07
C LEU A 89 -5.00 -6.64 15.42
N ALA A 90 -4.58 -7.89 15.67
CA ALA A 90 -3.20 -8.22 16.01
C ALA A 90 -2.25 -7.91 14.85
N SER A 91 -2.60 -8.31 13.64
CA SER A 91 -1.77 -8.08 12.45
C SER A 91 -1.64 -6.58 12.14
N VAL A 92 -2.75 -5.83 12.17
CA VAL A 92 -2.72 -4.36 12.01
C VAL A 92 -1.85 -3.70 13.07
N GLY A 93 -2.03 -4.06 14.35
CA GLY A 93 -1.24 -3.50 15.45
C GLY A 93 0.26 -3.76 15.25
N LYS A 94 0.64 -5.00 14.96
CA LYS A 94 2.05 -5.37 14.71
C LYS A 94 2.65 -4.64 13.50
N THR A 95 1.91 -4.51 12.41
CA THR A 95 2.38 -3.82 11.20
C THR A 95 2.65 -2.34 11.49
N ILE A 96 1.73 -1.67 12.20
CA ILE A 96 1.90 -0.27 12.58
C ILE A 96 3.09 -0.11 13.54
N ASP A 97 3.15 -0.90 14.62
CA ASP A 97 4.21 -0.81 15.63
C ASP A 97 5.60 -1.07 15.01
N MET A 98 5.70 -2.07 14.13
CA MET A 98 6.91 -2.39 13.39
C MET A 98 7.38 -1.20 12.55
N PHE A 99 6.48 -0.63 11.75
CA PHE A 99 6.84 0.44 10.82
C PHE A 99 7.09 1.78 11.53
N GLU A 100 6.30 2.15 12.55
CA GLU A 100 6.55 3.34 13.38
C GLU A 100 7.89 3.27 14.10
N SER A 101 8.25 2.08 14.59
CA SER A 101 9.57 1.84 15.22
C SER A 101 10.72 2.10 14.23
N ALA A 102 10.59 1.64 12.99
CA ALA A 102 11.60 1.86 11.96
C ALA A 102 11.62 3.31 11.45
N LEU A 103 10.44 3.94 11.35
CA LEU A 103 10.29 5.34 10.95
C LEU A 103 10.79 6.33 12.01
N GLY A 104 10.79 5.91 13.28
CA GLY A 104 11.18 6.71 14.45
C GLY A 104 10.16 7.79 14.83
N LYS A 105 8.96 7.73 14.32
CA LYS A 105 7.85 8.65 14.63
C LYS A 105 6.48 8.00 14.37
N PRO A 106 5.41 8.49 15.06
CA PRO A 106 4.05 8.05 14.79
C PRO A 106 3.58 8.42 13.38
N ILE A 107 2.81 7.51 12.76
CA ILE A 107 2.13 7.75 11.48
C ILE A 107 0.94 8.68 11.73
N GLN A 108 0.75 9.64 10.83
CA GLN A 108 -0.46 10.47 10.79
C GLN A 108 -1.33 9.96 9.64
N TRP A 109 -2.58 9.59 9.96
CA TRP A 109 -3.49 9.11 8.93
C TRP A 109 -3.86 10.21 7.93
N ALA A 110 -3.98 9.88 6.65
CA ALA A 110 -4.40 10.82 5.61
C ALA A 110 -5.82 11.37 5.82
N PHE A 111 -6.65 10.63 6.53
CA PHE A 111 -7.99 11.06 6.90
C PHE A 111 -8.04 11.93 8.18
N GLY A 112 -6.89 12.35 8.71
CA GLY A 112 -6.75 13.20 9.88
C GLY A 112 -6.88 12.44 11.20
N ASN A 113 -7.47 13.10 12.20
CA ASN A 113 -7.59 12.55 13.54
C ASN A 113 -8.54 11.35 13.60
N GLY A 114 -8.23 10.41 14.50
CA GLY A 114 -9.01 9.22 14.78
C GLY A 114 -8.20 7.94 14.61
N LYS A 115 -8.86 6.82 14.89
CA LYS A 115 -8.28 5.48 14.73
C LYS A 115 -8.75 4.87 13.41
N LEU A 116 -7.87 4.15 12.75
CA LEU A 116 -8.19 3.34 11.58
C LEU A 116 -9.18 2.24 11.99
N GLY A 117 -10.34 2.18 11.35
CA GLY A 117 -11.33 1.14 11.58
C GLY A 117 -10.91 -0.20 10.96
N ILE A 118 -11.34 -1.29 11.55
CA ILE A 118 -11.14 -2.64 11.03
C ILE A 118 -12.50 -3.33 10.96
N VAL A 119 -12.99 -3.59 9.76
CA VAL A 119 -14.18 -4.40 9.49
C VAL A 119 -13.68 -5.80 9.15
N ALA A 120 -13.65 -6.68 10.16
CA ALA A 120 -13.07 -8.01 10.03
C ALA A 120 -13.92 -8.98 9.16
N ASP A 121 -15.18 -8.65 8.94
CA ASP A 121 -16.10 -9.35 8.05
C ASP A 121 -17.13 -8.38 7.49
N GLY A 122 -16.92 -7.94 6.26
CA GLY A 122 -17.78 -7.03 5.51
C GLY A 122 -18.90 -7.73 4.73
N GLY A 123 -18.92 -9.06 4.74
CA GLY A 123 -19.89 -9.87 4.02
C GLY A 123 -19.24 -10.84 3.02
N GLU A 124 -20.06 -11.34 2.08
CA GLU A 124 -19.65 -12.38 1.14
C GLU A 124 -18.96 -11.77 -0.09
N ASP A 125 -17.64 -11.95 -0.17
CA ASP A 125 -16.76 -11.59 -1.29
C ASP A 125 -15.39 -12.28 -1.10
N PHE A 126 -14.59 -12.40 -2.19
CA PHE A 126 -13.17 -12.77 -2.13
C PHE A 126 -12.32 -11.51 -2.29
N ASN A 127 -12.34 -10.65 -1.28
CA ASN A 127 -11.71 -9.34 -1.35
C ASN A 127 -11.16 -8.88 0.02
N ALA A 128 -10.29 -7.89 -0.02
CA ALA A 128 -9.92 -7.01 1.07
C ALA A 128 -9.62 -5.64 0.47
N TYR A 129 -9.83 -4.55 1.21
CA TYR A 129 -9.42 -3.23 0.73
C TYR A 129 -9.30 -2.20 1.85
N TYR A 130 -8.41 -1.22 1.66
CA TYR A 130 -8.37 0.03 2.42
C TYR A 130 -9.25 1.10 1.76
N SER A 131 -10.04 1.82 2.54
CA SER A 131 -10.80 3.00 2.11
C SER A 131 -10.45 4.21 2.97
N ARG A 132 -9.86 5.26 2.36
CA ARG A 132 -9.59 6.53 3.05
C ARG A 132 -10.88 7.22 3.46
N ASP A 133 -11.89 7.19 2.60
CA ASP A 133 -13.14 7.91 2.82
C ASP A 133 -13.95 7.30 3.98
N ASP A 134 -13.96 5.96 4.09
CA ASP A 134 -14.58 5.23 5.19
C ASP A 134 -13.67 5.13 6.42
N LYS A 135 -12.38 5.44 6.27
CA LYS A 135 -11.34 5.32 7.30
C LYS A 135 -11.18 3.89 7.84
N ASN A 136 -11.38 2.90 6.97
CA ASN A 136 -11.44 1.49 7.34
C ASN A 136 -10.54 0.63 6.46
N LEU A 137 -10.05 -0.45 7.07
CA LEU A 137 -9.69 -1.70 6.39
C LEU A 137 -10.94 -2.58 6.37
N ASN A 138 -11.25 -3.17 5.21
CA ASN A 138 -12.44 -3.98 5.01
C ASN A 138 -12.02 -5.36 4.54
N PHE A 139 -12.39 -6.39 5.30
CA PHE A 139 -12.13 -7.79 5.01
C PHE A 139 -13.44 -8.52 4.76
N PHE A 140 -13.39 -9.58 4.00
CA PHE A 140 -14.56 -10.30 3.54
C PHE A 140 -14.36 -11.81 3.71
N HIS A 141 -15.45 -12.57 3.48
CA HIS A 141 -15.37 -14.02 3.39
C HIS A 141 -16.04 -14.52 2.12
N GLY A 142 -15.57 -15.66 1.63
CA GLY A 142 -16.20 -16.36 0.51
C GLY A 142 -16.17 -17.87 0.72
N THR A 143 -17.09 -18.59 0.08
CA THR A 143 -17.10 -20.06 0.13
C THR A 143 -16.40 -20.63 -1.09
N ASP A 144 -15.30 -21.33 -0.89
CA ASP A 144 -14.62 -22.08 -1.93
C ASP A 144 -15.56 -23.14 -2.52
N PRO A 145 -15.89 -23.10 -3.80
CA PRO A 145 -16.87 -24.01 -4.40
C PRO A 145 -16.38 -25.45 -4.49
N VAL A 146 -15.06 -25.71 -4.38
CA VAL A 146 -14.45 -27.05 -4.45
C VAL A 146 -14.36 -27.65 -3.06
N THR A 147 -13.69 -26.98 -2.13
CA THR A 147 -13.44 -27.49 -0.77
C THR A 147 -14.62 -27.30 0.17
N LYS A 148 -15.57 -26.44 -0.17
CA LYS A 148 -16.71 -26.00 0.68
C LYS A 148 -16.28 -25.27 1.95
N LYS A 149 -15.01 -24.91 2.06
CA LYS A 149 -14.48 -24.13 3.18
C LYS A 149 -14.86 -22.66 3.00
N THR A 150 -15.25 -22.01 4.09
CA THR A 150 -15.36 -20.54 4.12
C THR A 150 -13.96 -19.97 4.37
N VAL A 151 -13.51 -19.13 3.46
CA VAL A 151 -12.21 -18.44 3.49
C VAL A 151 -12.45 -17.01 3.93
N PHE A 152 -11.74 -16.56 4.96
CA PHE A 152 -11.80 -15.19 5.46
C PHE A 152 -10.48 -14.47 5.14
N SER A 153 -10.53 -13.36 4.40
CA SER A 153 -9.34 -12.57 4.13
C SER A 153 -8.71 -11.98 5.40
N ALA A 154 -9.51 -11.77 6.46
CA ALA A 154 -9.04 -11.34 7.79
C ALA A 154 -8.19 -12.39 8.54
N ASP A 155 -8.17 -13.65 8.11
CA ASP A 155 -7.39 -14.72 8.74
C ASP A 155 -5.96 -14.81 8.17
N SER A 156 -5.69 -14.20 7.03
CA SER A 156 -4.34 -14.09 6.48
C SER A 156 -3.62 -12.88 7.06
N GLY A 157 -2.60 -13.11 7.89
CA GLY A 157 -1.82 -12.03 8.52
C GLY A 157 -1.12 -11.14 7.50
N GLU A 158 -0.70 -11.69 6.38
CA GLU A 158 -0.05 -10.96 5.30
C GLU A 158 -1.03 -10.11 4.49
N VAL A 159 -2.26 -10.62 4.21
CA VAL A 159 -3.32 -9.82 3.56
C VAL A 159 -3.71 -8.65 4.47
N VAL A 160 -3.88 -8.91 5.76
CA VAL A 160 -4.20 -7.85 6.73
C VAL A 160 -3.08 -6.81 6.83
N SER A 161 -1.82 -7.25 6.81
CA SER A 161 -0.65 -6.35 6.83
C SER A 161 -0.49 -5.57 5.52
N HIS A 162 -0.88 -6.17 4.39
CA HIS A 162 -0.94 -5.50 3.08
C HIS A 162 -1.93 -4.32 3.13
N GLU A 163 -3.15 -4.54 3.59
CA GLU A 163 -4.15 -3.47 3.72
C GLU A 163 -3.74 -2.39 4.73
N ALA A 164 -3.11 -2.78 5.84
CA ALA A 164 -2.51 -1.82 6.77
C ALA A 164 -1.39 -1.02 6.10
N GLY A 165 -0.62 -1.64 5.21
CA GLY A 165 0.39 -1.00 4.38
C GLY A 165 -0.19 0.13 3.52
N HIS A 166 -1.34 -0.09 2.89
CA HIS A 166 -2.04 0.97 2.15
C HIS A 166 -2.38 2.17 3.03
N ALA A 167 -2.91 1.96 4.23
CA ALA A 167 -3.22 3.05 5.16
C ALA A 167 -1.97 3.77 5.64
N ILE A 168 -0.87 3.05 5.89
CA ILE A 168 0.44 3.60 6.27
C ILE A 168 1.00 4.48 5.16
N LEU A 169 1.06 3.95 3.93
CA LEU A 169 1.58 4.69 2.77
C LEU A 169 0.74 5.93 2.49
N ASP A 170 -0.57 5.80 2.59
CA ASP A 170 -1.50 6.90 2.46
C ASP A 170 -1.22 8.01 3.48
N GLY A 171 -0.96 7.66 4.74
CA GLY A 171 -0.56 8.61 5.78
C GLY A 171 0.78 9.30 5.49
N LEU A 172 1.72 8.62 4.84
CA LEU A 172 3.04 9.16 4.51
C LEU A 172 3.05 9.98 3.22
N ARG A 173 2.27 9.58 2.23
CA ARG A 173 2.24 10.13 0.86
C ARG A 173 0.81 10.14 0.29
N PRO A 174 -0.13 10.86 0.90
CA PRO A 174 -1.53 10.87 0.45
C PRO A 174 -1.72 11.35 -1.00
N GLY A 175 -0.73 12.04 -1.57
CA GLY A 175 -0.70 12.44 -2.98
C GLY A 175 -0.72 11.25 -3.95
N TYR A 176 -0.20 10.08 -3.55
CA TYR A 176 -0.15 8.90 -4.42
C TYR A 176 -1.55 8.41 -4.82
N PHE A 177 -2.51 8.46 -3.90
CA PHE A 177 -3.91 8.19 -4.21
C PHE A 177 -4.56 9.22 -5.16
N SER A 178 -3.98 10.38 -5.31
CA SER A 178 -4.50 11.41 -6.21
C SER A 178 -3.85 11.36 -7.60
N SER A 179 -2.81 10.53 -7.77
CA SER A 179 -2.15 10.34 -9.05
C SER A 179 -2.98 9.47 -10.00
N TRP A 180 -2.89 9.77 -11.29
CA TRP A 180 -3.52 9.01 -12.36
C TRP A 180 -2.55 8.08 -13.08
N SER A 181 -1.28 8.07 -12.67
CA SER A 181 -0.23 7.23 -13.26
C SER A 181 -0.24 5.81 -12.71
N PRO A 182 0.08 4.79 -13.52
CA PRO A 182 0.20 3.41 -13.07
C PRO A 182 1.30 3.21 -12.02
N ASP A 183 2.41 3.98 -12.09
CA ASP A 183 3.56 3.81 -11.20
C ASP A 183 3.21 4.08 -9.72
N PRO A 184 2.57 5.21 -9.33
CA PRO A 184 2.12 5.40 -7.96
C PRO A 184 1.08 4.37 -7.51
N ALA A 185 0.17 3.95 -8.39
CA ALA A 185 -0.82 2.92 -8.07
C ALA A 185 -0.16 1.55 -7.83
N GLY A 186 0.73 1.13 -8.75
CA GLY A 186 1.49 -0.11 -8.60
C GLY A 186 2.46 -0.08 -7.42
N PHE A 187 3.05 1.09 -7.10
CA PHE A 187 3.88 1.24 -5.91
C PHE A 187 3.05 1.08 -4.63
N HIS A 188 1.81 1.56 -4.62
CA HIS A 188 0.89 1.42 -3.49
C HIS A 188 0.60 -0.05 -3.19
N GLU A 189 0.32 -0.84 -4.22
CA GLU A 189 0.13 -2.29 -4.12
C GLU A 189 1.42 -3.01 -3.67
N SER A 190 2.55 -2.66 -4.28
CA SER A 190 3.84 -3.25 -3.90
C SER A 190 4.23 -2.91 -2.45
N PHE A 191 3.93 -1.70 -1.97
CA PHE A 191 4.19 -1.34 -0.59
C PHE A 191 3.35 -2.19 0.37
N GLY A 192 2.09 -2.48 0.04
CA GLY A 192 1.27 -3.45 0.77
C GLY A 192 1.92 -4.83 0.85
N ASP A 193 2.35 -5.39 -0.29
CA ASP A 193 3.05 -6.68 -0.35
C ASP A 193 4.33 -6.66 0.53
N VAL A 194 5.12 -5.60 0.45
CA VAL A 194 6.34 -5.43 1.27
C VAL A 194 6.02 -5.35 2.76
N MET A 195 4.92 -4.69 3.15
CA MET A 195 4.48 -4.68 4.55
C MET A 195 4.06 -6.06 5.03
N GLY A 196 3.35 -6.84 4.21
CA GLY A 196 3.03 -8.25 4.48
C GLY A 196 4.30 -9.06 4.77
N MET A 197 5.27 -9.01 3.85
CA MET A 197 6.57 -9.69 3.99
C MET A 197 7.33 -9.26 5.26
N LEU A 198 7.47 -7.96 5.50
CA LEU A 198 8.23 -7.43 6.63
C LEU A 198 7.58 -7.75 7.97
N THR A 199 6.24 -7.74 8.05
CA THR A 199 5.50 -8.13 9.25
C THR A 199 5.65 -9.62 9.52
N SER A 200 5.59 -10.46 8.49
CA SER A 200 5.80 -11.90 8.57
C SER A 200 7.19 -12.25 9.09
N LEU A 201 8.23 -11.54 8.65
CA LEU A 201 9.61 -11.72 9.12
C LEU A 201 9.84 -11.37 10.61
N GLN A 202 8.84 -10.78 11.30
CA GLN A 202 8.89 -10.59 12.75
C GLN A 202 8.52 -11.87 13.54
N ASP A 203 8.05 -12.92 12.87
CA ASP A 203 7.73 -14.21 13.49
C ASP A 203 8.84 -15.22 13.25
N GLU A 204 9.44 -15.70 14.34
CA GLU A 204 10.52 -16.70 14.30
C GLU A 204 10.11 -17.99 13.55
N ARG A 205 8.84 -18.36 13.60
CA ARG A 205 8.31 -19.54 12.89
C ARG A 205 8.32 -19.35 11.38
N VAL A 206 8.11 -18.11 10.89
CA VAL A 206 8.23 -17.78 9.47
C VAL A 206 9.69 -17.90 9.05
N LEU A 207 10.64 -17.36 9.84
CA LEU A 207 12.07 -17.49 9.55
C LEU A 207 12.48 -18.96 9.45
N ASP A 208 12.03 -19.80 10.41
CA ASP A 208 12.31 -21.24 10.40
C ASP A 208 11.72 -21.91 9.15
N LYS A 209 10.48 -21.58 8.81
CA LYS A 209 9.79 -22.17 7.64
C LYS A 209 10.45 -21.78 6.32
N VAL A 210 10.81 -20.51 6.15
CA VAL A 210 11.53 -20.03 4.95
C VAL A 210 12.89 -20.73 4.82
N VAL A 211 13.64 -20.87 5.91
CA VAL A 211 14.94 -21.56 5.89
C VAL A 211 14.77 -23.06 5.61
N GLU A 212 13.74 -23.71 6.19
CA GLU A 212 13.38 -25.10 5.87
C GLU A 212 13.13 -25.30 4.38
N GLN A 213 12.38 -24.39 3.74
CA GLN A 213 11.98 -24.48 2.34
C GLN A 213 13.13 -24.14 1.38
N THR A 214 14.00 -23.20 1.76
CA THR A 214 14.94 -22.57 0.83
C THR A 214 16.41 -22.89 1.12
N GLY A 215 16.75 -23.17 2.37
CA GLY A 215 18.16 -23.21 2.81
C GLY A 215 18.87 -21.86 2.74
N GLY A 216 18.08 -20.74 2.66
CA GLY A 216 18.60 -19.38 2.49
C GLY A 216 18.60 -18.89 1.04
N ASP A 217 18.30 -19.73 0.05
CA ASP A 217 18.13 -19.33 -1.35
C ASP A 217 16.68 -18.87 -1.60
N LEU A 218 16.42 -17.59 -1.39
CA LEU A 218 15.07 -17.02 -1.51
C LEU A 218 14.52 -17.02 -2.96
N LYS A 219 15.29 -17.47 -3.96
CA LYS A 219 14.77 -17.70 -5.32
C LYS A 219 13.93 -18.96 -5.44
N LYS A 220 13.96 -19.84 -4.43
CA LYS A 220 13.07 -20.99 -4.35
C LYS A 220 11.71 -20.56 -3.78
N PRO A 221 10.60 -21.12 -4.25
CA PRO A 221 9.27 -20.87 -3.71
C PRO A 221 9.21 -21.09 -2.20
N ASN A 222 8.62 -20.17 -1.48
CA ASN A 222 8.55 -20.22 -0.03
C ASN A 222 7.41 -19.33 0.50
N VAL A 223 7.01 -19.53 1.74
CA VAL A 223 5.88 -18.83 2.37
C VAL A 223 6.06 -17.31 2.45
N LEU A 224 7.26 -16.77 2.30
CA LEU A 224 7.49 -15.32 2.28
C LEU A 224 7.33 -14.73 0.87
N SER A 225 7.55 -15.55 -0.18
CA SER A 225 7.43 -15.10 -1.56
C SER A 225 5.99 -15.01 -2.04
N ASP A 226 5.12 -15.81 -1.47
CA ASP A 226 3.72 -15.94 -1.90
C ASP A 226 2.81 -15.20 -0.91
N THR A 227 1.70 -14.66 -1.37
CA THR A 227 0.76 -13.87 -0.57
C THR A 227 -0.66 -14.36 -0.78
N GLY A 228 -1.38 -14.66 0.31
CA GLY A 228 -2.81 -15.00 0.30
C GLY A 228 -3.08 -16.33 -0.37
N GLU A 229 -2.46 -17.41 0.09
CA GLU A 229 -2.56 -18.73 -0.53
C GLU A 229 -4.00 -19.28 -0.50
N GLU A 230 -4.67 -19.21 0.63
CA GLU A 230 -6.04 -19.72 0.75
C GLU A 230 -7.02 -18.92 -0.14
N LEU A 231 -6.84 -17.60 -0.18
CA LEU A 231 -7.63 -16.72 -1.03
C LEU A 231 -7.35 -17.00 -2.52
N GLY A 232 -6.09 -17.17 -2.91
CA GLY A 232 -5.68 -17.49 -4.28
C GLY A 232 -6.23 -18.82 -4.76
N ILE A 233 -6.18 -19.87 -3.93
CA ILE A 233 -6.80 -21.17 -4.21
C ILE A 233 -8.31 -20.98 -4.45
N ALA A 234 -9.00 -20.27 -3.56
CA ALA A 234 -10.46 -20.08 -3.66
C ALA A 234 -10.83 -19.27 -4.93
N ILE A 235 -10.10 -18.23 -5.27
CA ILE A 235 -10.28 -17.44 -6.51
C ILE A 235 -10.11 -18.34 -7.74
N ASN A 236 -9.07 -19.16 -7.79
CA ASN A 236 -8.84 -20.09 -8.90
C ASN A 236 -9.96 -21.12 -9.01
N ASN A 237 -10.47 -21.62 -7.88
CA ASN A 237 -11.61 -22.54 -7.85
C ASN A 237 -12.92 -21.91 -8.32
N VAL A 238 -13.18 -20.65 -7.97
CA VAL A 238 -14.37 -19.89 -8.42
C VAL A 238 -14.30 -19.59 -9.92
N THR A 239 -13.14 -19.17 -10.40
CA THR A 239 -12.96 -18.77 -11.80
C THR A 239 -12.77 -19.99 -12.72
N HIS A 240 -12.51 -21.17 -12.16
CA HIS A 240 -12.10 -22.37 -12.90
C HIS A 240 -10.88 -22.13 -13.80
N ARG A 241 -9.98 -21.26 -13.39
CA ARG A 241 -8.76 -20.86 -14.11
C ARG A 241 -7.62 -20.67 -13.14
N ASN A 242 -6.42 -20.91 -13.60
CA ASN A 242 -5.21 -20.46 -12.89
C ASN A 242 -4.98 -18.96 -13.20
N THR A 243 -5.77 -18.10 -12.57
CA THR A 243 -5.72 -16.65 -12.81
C THR A 243 -4.56 -15.99 -12.10
N THR A 244 -4.12 -16.57 -10.99
CA THR A 244 -3.07 -16.03 -10.11
C THR A 244 -1.67 -16.57 -10.44
N GLY A 245 -1.58 -17.71 -11.13
CA GLY A 245 -0.33 -18.37 -11.50
C GLY A 245 0.09 -19.49 -10.56
N GLY A 246 -0.58 -19.67 -9.43
CA GLY A 246 -0.30 -20.69 -8.41
C GLY A 246 -1.35 -20.70 -7.32
N ASP A 247 -1.04 -21.35 -6.22
CA ASP A 247 -1.88 -21.43 -5.02
C ASP A 247 -1.67 -20.21 -4.11
N TYR A 248 -1.78 -19.01 -4.69
CA TYR A 248 -1.58 -17.71 -4.02
C TYR A 248 -2.29 -16.62 -4.83
N VAL A 249 -2.48 -15.44 -4.23
CA VAL A 249 -2.97 -14.25 -4.95
C VAL A 249 -1.85 -13.67 -5.81
N ARG A 250 -0.64 -13.49 -5.24
CA ARG A 250 0.56 -12.98 -5.93
C ARG A 250 1.81 -13.68 -5.41
N THR A 251 2.88 -13.65 -6.22
CA THR A 251 4.22 -14.06 -5.81
C THR A 251 5.25 -12.99 -6.10
N ALA A 252 6.18 -12.78 -5.16
CA ALA A 252 7.33 -11.88 -5.33
C ALA A 252 8.42 -12.49 -6.22
N ILE A 253 8.44 -13.82 -6.40
CA ILE A 253 9.39 -14.50 -7.30
C ILE A 253 8.91 -14.36 -8.73
N ASN A 254 9.54 -13.47 -9.49
CA ASN A 254 9.24 -13.22 -10.89
C ASN A 254 10.44 -12.58 -11.59
N ASP A 255 10.43 -12.60 -12.94
CA ASP A 255 11.47 -12.02 -13.81
C ASP A 255 10.97 -10.80 -14.59
N PHE A 256 9.94 -10.12 -14.11
CA PHE A 256 9.39 -8.95 -14.77
C PHE A 256 10.42 -7.84 -14.90
N LYS A 257 10.42 -7.21 -16.08
CA LYS A 257 11.24 -6.04 -16.40
C LYS A 257 10.35 -4.88 -16.76
N TRP A 258 10.80 -3.69 -16.41
CA TRP A 258 10.07 -2.47 -16.73
C TRP A 258 9.85 -2.34 -18.26
N LYS A 259 8.65 -2.01 -18.59
CA LYS A 259 8.21 -1.58 -19.92
C LYS A 259 7.33 -0.35 -19.72
N ASP A 260 7.28 0.51 -20.71
CA ASP A 260 6.35 1.65 -20.67
C ASP A 260 4.92 1.16 -20.43
N PRO A 261 4.25 1.60 -19.35
CA PRO A 261 2.89 1.16 -19.02
C PRO A 261 1.89 1.39 -20.16
N SER A 262 2.15 2.38 -21.04
CA SER A 262 1.30 2.65 -22.20
C SER A 262 1.32 1.51 -23.24
N THR A 263 2.33 0.66 -23.22
CA THR A 263 2.50 -0.47 -24.13
C THR A 263 2.00 -1.79 -23.57
N LEU A 264 1.57 -1.79 -22.29
CA LEU A 264 1.11 -2.99 -21.61
C LEU A 264 -0.41 -3.18 -21.79
N PRO A 265 -0.92 -4.43 -21.76
CA PRO A 265 -2.35 -4.67 -21.62
C PRO A 265 -2.85 -4.11 -20.29
N ASP A 266 -4.14 -3.81 -20.19
CA ASP A 266 -4.76 -3.36 -18.93
C ASP A 266 -4.58 -4.43 -17.85
N VAL A 267 -4.96 -5.68 -18.12
CA VAL A 267 -4.78 -6.82 -17.23
C VAL A 267 -3.83 -7.82 -17.86
N GLY A 268 -2.68 -8.04 -17.23
CA GLY A 268 -1.72 -9.07 -17.62
C GLY A 268 -2.10 -10.43 -17.04
N GLY A 269 -1.75 -11.51 -17.75
CA GLY A 269 -1.84 -12.87 -17.20
C GLY A 269 -0.79 -13.13 -16.10
N PRO A 270 -0.76 -14.36 -15.54
CA PRO A 270 0.20 -14.71 -14.47
C PRO A 270 1.66 -14.44 -14.83
N ASN A 271 2.03 -14.67 -16.10
CA ASN A 271 3.38 -14.49 -16.63
C ASN A 271 3.51 -13.24 -17.51
N GLU A 272 2.55 -12.34 -17.47
CA GLU A 272 2.51 -11.12 -18.27
C GLU A 272 2.26 -9.91 -17.36
N LEU A 273 3.04 -8.86 -17.58
CA LEU A 273 2.85 -7.59 -16.85
C LEU A 273 1.72 -6.80 -17.52
N GLY A 274 0.74 -6.35 -16.72
CA GLY A 274 -0.29 -5.40 -17.14
C GLY A 274 -0.06 -4.03 -16.52
N SER A 275 -0.79 -3.01 -16.99
CA SER A 275 -0.75 -1.65 -16.47
C SER A 275 -1.71 -1.43 -15.29
N GLU A 276 -2.58 -2.39 -15.00
CA GLU A 276 -3.43 -2.40 -13.80
C GLU A 276 -2.57 -2.53 -12.54
N ALA A 277 -2.95 -1.84 -11.46
CA ALA A 277 -2.11 -1.65 -10.27
C ALA A 277 -1.54 -2.95 -9.67
N HIS A 278 -2.37 -3.98 -9.48
CA HIS A 278 -1.92 -5.28 -8.93
C HIS A 278 -0.97 -6.01 -9.87
N SER A 279 -1.24 -5.95 -11.19
CA SER A 279 -0.34 -6.56 -12.17
C SER A 279 0.99 -5.82 -12.23
N TYR A 280 0.94 -4.48 -12.24
CA TYR A 280 2.13 -3.64 -12.37
C TYR A 280 3.00 -3.63 -11.11
N SER A 281 2.39 -3.79 -9.93
CA SER A 281 3.09 -3.88 -8.65
C SER A 281 4.10 -5.03 -8.59
N ARG A 282 3.82 -6.14 -9.27
CA ARG A 282 4.68 -7.34 -9.28
C ARG A 282 6.11 -7.04 -9.71
N LEU A 283 6.29 -6.03 -10.58
CA LEU A 283 7.63 -5.58 -10.98
C LEU A 283 8.42 -5.01 -9.79
N TRP A 284 7.80 -4.11 -9.01
CA TRP A 284 8.47 -3.46 -7.88
C TRP A 284 8.60 -4.42 -6.70
N THR A 285 7.55 -5.18 -6.38
CA THR A 285 7.59 -6.23 -5.34
C THR A 285 8.71 -7.22 -5.61
N GLY A 286 8.84 -7.69 -6.86
CA GLY A 286 9.92 -8.59 -7.27
C GLY A 286 11.31 -7.95 -7.15
N ALA A 287 11.44 -6.65 -7.46
CA ALA A 287 12.71 -5.95 -7.29
C ALA A 287 13.11 -5.84 -5.82
N VAL A 288 12.19 -5.50 -4.93
CA VAL A 288 12.44 -5.43 -3.48
C VAL A 288 12.78 -6.82 -2.91
N TYR A 289 12.10 -7.86 -3.38
CA TYR A 289 12.38 -9.24 -2.99
C TYR A 289 13.77 -9.71 -3.47
N ASP A 290 14.20 -9.29 -4.67
CA ASP A 290 15.56 -9.55 -5.16
C ASP A 290 16.62 -8.86 -4.30
N VAL A 291 16.34 -7.63 -3.84
CA VAL A 291 17.23 -6.94 -2.87
C VAL A 291 17.32 -7.74 -1.58
N LEU A 292 16.17 -8.16 -1.01
CA LEU A 292 16.15 -9.00 0.20
C LEU A 292 16.97 -10.29 -0.01
N SER A 293 16.76 -10.98 -1.12
CA SER A 293 17.48 -12.20 -1.49
C SER A 293 19.00 -11.97 -1.57
N GLY A 294 19.40 -10.85 -2.19
CA GLY A 294 20.82 -10.45 -2.27
C GLY A 294 21.42 -10.19 -0.90
N MET A 295 20.71 -9.47 -0.02
CA MET A 295 21.16 -9.20 1.35
C MET A 295 21.32 -10.48 2.18
N VAL A 296 20.39 -11.43 2.05
CA VAL A 296 20.51 -12.76 2.70
C VAL A 296 21.77 -13.47 2.21
N LYS A 297 21.99 -13.48 0.89
CA LYS A 297 23.18 -14.08 0.31
C LYS A 297 24.46 -13.40 0.81
N GLU A 298 24.53 -12.09 0.85
CA GLU A 298 25.67 -11.32 1.40
C GLU A 298 25.94 -11.70 2.86
N GLY A 299 24.90 -11.84 3.68
CA GLY A 299 25.01 -12.29 5.08
C GLY A 299 25.58 -13.71 5.19
N MET A 300 25.10 -14.64 4.38
CA MET A 300 25.59 -16.02 4.35
C MET A 300 27.04 -16.10 3.84
N ASP A 301 27.39 -15.36 2.79
CA ASP A 301 28.77 -15.27 2.28
C ASP A 301 29.73 -14.68 3.33
N ALA A 302 29.21 -13.84 4.24
CA ALA A 302 29.94 -13.31 5.39
C ALA A 302 29.99 -14.29 6.60
N GLY A 303 29.46 -15.52 6.46
CA GLY A 303 29.54 -16.59 7.45
C GLY A 303 28.36 -16.65 8.43
N GLN A 304 27.27 -15.91 8.20
CA GLN A 304 26.05 -16.08 8.99
C GLN A 304 25.31 -17.36 8.58
N ASP A 305 24.62 -17.99 9.51
CA ASP A 305 23.65 -19.02 9.16
C ASP A 305 22.43 -18.39 8.45
N ALA A 306 21.68 -19.19 7.69
CA ALA A 306 20.59 -18.71 6.85
C ALA A 306 19.49 -17.98 7.64
N LYS A 307 19.14 -18.44 8.84
CA LYS A 307 18.12 -17.81 9.68
C LYS A 307 18.58 -16.45 10.19
N THR A 308 19.82 -16.36 10.65
CA THR A 308 20.42 -15.09 11.10
C THR A 308 20.54 -14.11 9.93
N ALA A 309 21.00 -14.57 8.76
CA ALA A 309 21.10 -13.75 7.56
C ALA A 309 19.72 -13.21 7.13
N LEU A 310 18.68 -14.04 7.13
CA LEU A 310 17.32 -13.65 6.78
C LEU A 310 16.75 -12.61 7.77
N ARG A 311 16.91 -12.84 9.08
CA ARG A 311 16.45 -11.90 10.11
C ARG A 311 17.12 -10.53 9.97
N ASN A 312 18.44 -10.53 9.78
CA ASN A 312 19.22 -9.30 9.63
C ASN A 312 18.83 -8.56 8.35
N ALA A 313 18.71 -9.27 7.23
CA ALA A 313 18.28 -8.70 5.95
C ALA A 313 16.88 -8.10 6.05
N GLY A 314 15.91 -8.78 6.68
CA GLY A 314 14.57 -8.24 6.92
C GLY A 314 14.59 -6.98 7.78
N THR A 315 15.41 -6.94 8.82
CA THR A 315 15.57 -5.76 9.68
C THR A 315 16.19 -4.58 8.91
N GLU A 316 17.19 -4.83 8.09
CA GLU A 316 17.84 -3.80 7.27
C GLU A 316 16.87 -3.30 6.17
N LEU A 317 16.15 -4.20 5.49
CA LEU A 317 15.14 -3.83 4.48
C LEU A 317 14.03 -2.97 5.07
N LEU A 318 13.55 -3.30 6.28
CA LEU A 318 12.56 -2.47 6.99
C LEU A 318 13.07 -1.05 7.23
N LYS A 319 14.32 -0.89 7.69
CA LYS A 319 14.94 0.42 7.88
C LYS A 319 15.12 1.17 6.57
N MET A 320 15.54 0.50 5.51
CA MET A 320 15.67 1.06 4.17
C MET A 320 14.33 1.57 3.67
N THR A 321 13.27 0.75 3.79
CA THR A 321 11.90 1.11 3.38
C THR A 321 11.40 2.33 4.17
N ALA A 322 11.61 2.40 5.47
CA ALA A 322 11.21 3.55 6.28
C ALA A 322 12.03 4.82 5.93
N ASN A 323 13.34 4.70 5.76
CA ASN A 323 14.22 5.80 5.41
C ASN A 323 14.00 6.32 4.00
N HIS A 324 13.52 5.47 3.08
CA HIS A 324 13.18 5.88 1.72
C HIS A 324 12.22 7.07 1.68
N PHE A 325 11.27 7.14 2.62
CA PHE A 325 10.33 8.27 2.69
C PHE A 325 10.96 9.62 3.07
N LYS A 326 12.26 9.67 3.37
CA LYS A 326 13.01 10.93 3.52
C LYS A 326 13.36 11.59 2.18
N THR A 327 13.40 10.79 1.10
CA THR A 327 13.81 11.21 -0.24
C THR A 327 12.75 10.94 -1.31
N ALA A 328 11.76 10.07 -1.02
CA ALA A 328 10.70 9.69 -1.95
C ALA A 328 9.89 10.90 -2.43
N PRO A 329 9.51 10.96 -3.71
CA PRO A 329 8.65 12.00 -4.27
C PRO A 329 7.37 12.18 -3.44
N HIS A 330 6.79 13.37 -3.45
CA HIS A 330 5.52 13.65 -2.78
C HIS A 330 4.33 13.62 -3.73
N GLY A 331 4.55 14.00 -5.01
CA GLY A 331 3.54 14.02 -6.05
C GLY A 331 3.55 12.78 -6.94
N ASP A 332 3.14 12.96 -8.20
CA ASP A 332 3.18 11.92 -9.22
C ASP A 332 4.64 11.60 -9.61
N PHE A 333 4.93 10.32 -9.86
CA PHE A 333 6.28 9.85 -10.16
C PHE A 333 6.27 8.66 -11.15
N THR A 334 7.44 8.34 -11.69
CA THR A 334 7.73 7.10 -12.40
C THR A 334 8.52 6.14 -11.52
N TYR A 335 8.46 4.84 -11.79
CA TYR A 335 9.30 3.85 -11.08
C TYR A 335 10.79 4.18 -11.16
N ARG A 336 11.24 4.80 -12.26
CA ARG A 336 12.63 5.26 -12.38
C ARG A 336 12.96 6.35 -11.35
N GLU A 337 12.09 7.35 -11.17
CA GLU A 337 12.26 8.41 -10.16
C GLU A 337 12.23 7.82 -8.76
N MET A 338 11.32 6.89 -8.50
CA MET A 338 11.21 6.20 -7.22
C MET A 338 12.46 5.36 -6.93
N ALA A 339 13.01 4.63 -7.90
CA ALA A 339 14.23 3.85 -7.74
C ALA A 339 15.45 4.74 -7.48
N ARG A 340 15.56 5.89 -8.16
CA ARG A 340 16.61 6.88 -7.86
C ARG A 340 16.54 7.38 -6.43
N SER A 341 15.33 7.71 -5.95
CA SER A 341 15.14 8.15 -4.57
C SER A 341 15.42 7.04 -3.54
N TYR A 342 15.22 5.78 -3.92
CA TYR A 342 15.53 4.62 -3.06
C TYR A 342 17.05 4.45 -2.87
N VAL A 343 17.82 4.56 -3.96
CA VAL A 343 19.29 4.55 -3.92
C VAL A 343 19.82 5.76 -3.15
N ASP A 344 19.25 6.94 -3.37
CA ASP A 344 19.63 8.16 -2.65
C ASP A 344 19.39 8.04 -1.14
N ALA A 345 18.26 7.47 -0.74
CA ALA A 345 17.96 7.19 0.67
C ALA A 345 18.95 6.20 1.28
N GLU A 346 19.30 5.14 0.56
CA GLU A 346 20.30 4.16 1.01
C GLU A 346 21.66 4.83 1.26
N ASN A 347 22.11 5.65 0.32
CA ASN A 347 23.37 6.38 0.46
C ASN A 347 23.38 7.37 1.63
N LYS A 348 22.31 8.17 1.77
CA LYS A 348 22.24 9.27 2.75
C LYS A 348 21.86 8.81 4.16
N HIS A 349 21.05 7.78 4.29
CA HIS A 349 20.43 7.43 5.56
C HIS A 349 20.76 6.02 6.08
N ASN A 350 21.32 5.16 5.23
CA ASN A 350 21.69 3.79 5.60
C ASN A 350 23.19 3.49 5.40
N GLY A 351 23.97 4.51 5.02
CA GLY A 351 25.42 4.40 4.83
C GLY A 351 25.89 3.77 3.52
N GLY A 352 24.96 3.56 2.57
CA GLY A 352 25.27 3.06 1.23
C GLY A 352 25.74 1.61 1.17
N LYS A 353 25.55 0.83 2.22
CA LYS A 353 26.00 -0.56 2.34
C LYS A 353 25.50 -1.46 1.21
N HIS A 354 24.24 -1.28 0.81
CA HIS A 354 23.56 -2.09 -0.19
C HIS A 354 23.33 -1.34 -1.52
N SER A 355 23.94 -0.16 -1.71
CA SER A 355 23.72 0.66 -2.91
C SER A 355 24.06 -0.07 -4.21
N ASP A 356 25.18 -0.80 -4.27
CA ASP A 356 25.56 -1.57 -5.47
C ASP A 356 24.58 -2.71 -5.77
N LEU A 357 24.06 -3.39 -4.75
CA LEU A 357 23.03 -4.42 -4.88
C LEU A 357 21.75 -3.82 -5.43
N ILE A 358 21.27 -2.72 -4.85
CA ILE A 358 20.04 -2.04 -5.26
C ILE A 358 20.17 -1.55 -6.71
N LEU A 359 21.26 -0.86 -7.04
CA LEU A 359 21.55 -0.40 -8.40
C LEU A 359 21.54 -1.55 -9.40
N LYS A 360 22.18 -2.68 -9.05
CA LYS A 360 22.21 -3.86 -9.89
C LYS A 360 20.80 -4.40 -10.12
N VAL A 361 20.01 -4.61 -9.07
CA VAL A 361 18.65 -5.18 -9.17
C VAL A 361 17.75 -4.28 -10.01
N PHE A 362 17.71 -2.97 -9.75
CA PHE A 362 16.86 -2.06 -10.50
C PHE A 362 17.29 -1.91 -11.97
N THR A 363 18.60 -2.03 -12.26
CA THR A 363 19.11 -2.03 -13.62
C THR A 363 18.78 -3.34 -14.36
N ASP A 364 18.96 -4.50 -13.70
CA ASP A 364 18.62 -5.80 -14.27
C ASP A 364 17.13 -5.92 -14.63
N ARG A 365 16.27 -5.23 -13.87
CA ARG A 365 14.83 -5.14 -14.11
C ARG A 365 14.43 -3.97 -15.04
N ASN A 366 15.38 -3.28 -15.67
CA ASN A 366 15.19 -2.11 -16.56
C ASN A 366 14.45 -0.93 -15.87
N ILE A 367 14.31 -0.92 -14.56
CA ILE A 367 13.72 0.22 -13.81
C ILE A 367 14.68 1.41 -13.85
N LEU A 368 15.98 1.17 -13.64
CA LEU A 368 17.04 2.13 -13.88
C LEU A 368 17.74 1.86 -15.21
N GLN A 369 18.20 2.94 -15.86
CA GLN A 369 19.03 2.85 -17.04
C GLN A 369 20.53 2.81 -16.64
N PRO A 370 21.44 2.27 -17.47
CA PRO A 370 22.85 2.19 -17.13
C PRO A 370 23.47 3.54 -16.74
N GLY A 371 23.09 4.65 -17.37
CA GLY A 371 23.59 6.00 -17.04
C GLY A 371 23.07 6.53 -15.69
N ASP A 372 21.98 6.01 -15.15
CA ASP A 372 21.49 6.41 -13.82
C ASP A 372 22.44 5.96 -12.72
N ALA A 373 23.02 4.76 -12.85
CA ALA A 373 23.93 4.19 -11.87
C ALA A 373 25.21 5.02 -11.71
N GLU A 374 25.73 5.57 -12.80
CA GLU A 374 26.93 6.40 -12.77
C GLU A 374 26.66 7.75 -12.08
N ASN A 375 25.52 8.38 -12.40
CA ASN A 375 25.11 9.65 -11.80
C ASN A 375 24.85 9.50 -10.29
N LEU A 376 24.11 8.47 -9.87
CA LEU A 376 23.79 8.24 -8.46
C LEU A 376 25.01 7.91 -7.60
N LYS A 377 26.06 7.30 -8.17
CA LYS A 377 27.34 7.08 -7.48
C LYS A 377 28.11 8.40 -7.30
N SER A 378 28.02 9.33 -8.25
CA SER A 378 28.70 10.62 -8.16
C SER A 378 28.01 11.60 -7.20
N GLU A 379 26.69 11.52 -7.07
CA GLU A 379 25.89 12.37 -6.17
C GLU A 379 25.95 11.95 -4.68
N ALA A 380 26.45 10.76 -4.38
CA ALA A 380 26.55 10.22 -3.01
C ALA A 380 27.42 11.06 -2.03
N GLY A 381 28.12 12.08 -2.53
CA GLY A 381 28.98 12.98 -1.73
C GLY A 381 28.31 14.25 -1.19
N GLU A 382 27.12 14.61 -1.64
CA GLU A 382 26.43 15.83 -1.22
C GLU A 382 25.21 15.54 -0.34
N ALA A 383 25.38 15.66 0.97
CA ALA A 383 24.28 15.52 1.93
C ALA A 383 23.32 16.72 1.83
N SER A 384 22.19 16.56 1.16
CA SER A 384 21.08 17.52 1.23
C SER A 384 20.26 17.21 2.49
N SER A 385 20.11 18.21 3.37
CA SER A 385 19.22 18.12 4.53
C SER A 385 17.76 18.24 4.07
N SER A 386 17.12 17.15 3.74
CA SER A 386 15.67 17.16 3.55
C SER A 386 14.98 17.23 4.91
N ILE A 387 14.48 18.41 5.27
CA ILE A 387 13.51 18.58 6.35
C ILE A 387 12.24 17.86 5.91
N PHE A 388 11.65 17.02 6.79
CA PHE A 388 10.32 16.47 6.56
C PHE A 388 9.34 17.63 6.44
N LYS A 389 8.93 17.97 5.23
CA LYS A 389 7.86 18.92 4.98
C LYS A 389 6.53 18.29 5.36
N THR A 390 5.60 19.06 5.90
CA THR A 390 4.21 18.63 5.99
C THR A 390 3.68 18.47 4.58
N GLN A 391 2.67 17.61 4.40
CA GLN A 391 2.18 17.28 3.06
C GLN A 391 1.63 18.48 2.29
N ASP A 392 0.90 19.37 2.97
CA ASP A 392 0.34 20.59 2.36
C ASP A 392 1.43 21.54 1.86
N GLU A 393 2.67 21.43 2.42
CA GLU A 393 3.85 22.19 1.99
C GLU A 393 4.63 21.51 0.87
N ALA A 394 4.47 20.18 0.70
CA ALA A 394 5.26 19.37 -0.21
C ALA A 394 4.59 19.07 -1.55
N THR A 395 3.24 19.18 -1.61
CA THR A 395 2.46 18.82 -2.79
C THR A 395 1.51 19.94 -3.17
N ARG A 396 1.35 20.20 -4.47
CA ARG A 396 0.27 21.02 -5.03
C ARG A 396 -0.51 20.25 -6.08
N LEU A 397 -1.79 20.58 -6.23
CA LEU A 397 -2.63 20.00 -7.26
C LEU A 397 -2.63 20.88 -8.51
N VAL A 398 -2.43 20.27 -9.66
CA VAL A 398 -2.54 20.91 -10.97
C VAL A 398 -3.80 20.44 -11.67
N LYS A 399 -4.62 21.38 -12.15
CA LYS A 399 -5.82 21.08 -12.93
C LYS A 399 -5.44 20.76 -14.37
N VAL A 400 -5.92 19.60 -14.85
CA VAL A 400 -5.68 19.11 -16.21
C VAL A 400 -7.01 19.02 -16.92
N SER A 401 -7.19 19.79 -17.99
CA SER A 401 -8.36 19.72 -18.83
C SER A 401 -8.24 18.57 -19.83
N LEU A 402 -9.31 17.77 -19.93
CA LEU A 402 -9.45 16.67 -20.88
C LEU A 402 -10.28 17.18 -22.08
N SER A 403 -9.61 17.68 -23.11
CA SER A 403 -10.28 18.22 -24.30
C SER A 403 -9.91 17.43 -25.55
N GLY A 404 -10.92 17.02 -26.31
CA GLY A 404 -10.76 16.31 -27.54
C GLY A 404 -11.65 15.07 -27.67
N PRO A 405 -11.82 14.54 -28.89
CA PRO A 405 -12.70 13.41 -29.18
C PRO A 405 -12.24 12.10 -28.54
N GLN A 406 -10.95 11.95 -28.20
CA GLN A 406 -10.37 10.78 -27.54
C GLN A 406 -10.96 10.53 -26.14
N TYR A 407 -11.54 11.54 -25.49
CA TYR A 407 -12.17 11.39 -24.18
C TYR A 407 -13.67 11.10 -24.26
N GLY A 408 -14.27 11.04 -25.48
CA GLY A 408 -15.68 10.71 -25.68
C GLY A 408 -16.62 11.61 -24.84
N MET A 409 -17.50 10.98 -24.07
CA MET A 409 -18.45 11.68 -23.18
C MET A 409 -17.78 12.45 -22.04
N PHE A 410 -16.53 12.19 -21.72
CA PHE A 410 -15.76 12.91 -20.70
C PHE A 410 -14.98 14.11 -21.27
N SER A 411 -15.15 14.42 -22.57
CA SER A 411 -14.54 15.61 -23.16
C SER A 411 -15.08 16.90 -22.48
N GLY A 412 -14.16 17.75 -22.06
CA GLY A 412 -14.46 18.93 -21.25
C GLY A 412 -14.38 18.70 -19.74
N ALA A 413 -14.14 17.47 -19.28
CA ALA A 413 -13.89 17.20 -17.87
C ALA A 413 -12.53 17.76 -17.42
N VAL A 414 -12.44 18.01 -16.11
CA VAL A 414 -11.20 18.41 -15.44
C VAL A 414 -10.81 17.32 -14.45
N VAL A 415 -9.52 17.01 -14.38
CA VAL A 415 -8.93 16.19 -13.33
C VAL A 415 -7.86 16.98 -12.58
N GLU A 416 -7.59 16.62 -11.34
CA GLU A 416 -6.48 17.15 -10.57
C GLU A 416 -5.40 16.08 -10.45
N THR A 417 -4.14 16.49 -10.58
CA THR A 417 -2.99 15.61 -10.43
C THR A 417 -1.98 16.24 -9.46
N PRO A 418 -1.39 15.46 -8.54
CA PRO A 418 -0.42 15.98 -7.58
C PRO A 418 0.95 16.15 -8.25
N VAL A 419 1.60 17.29 -7.97
CA VAL A 419 2.99 17.55 -8.32
C VAL A 419 3.74 18.01 -7.08
N ASP A 420 5.05 17.82 -7.04
CA ASP A 420 5.87 18.33 -5.95
C ASP A 420 5.81 19.86 -5.90
N ALA A 421 5.63 20.44 -4.72
CA ALA A 421 5.47 21.88 -4.56
C ALA A 421 6.70 22.67 -5.05
N ASP A 422 7.89 22.08 -4.94
CA ASP A 422 9.18 22.65 -5.40
C ASP A 422 9.51 22.27 -6.85
N GLY A 423 8.59 21.58 -7.57
CA GLY A 423 8.80 21.09 -8.93
C GLY A 423 9.00 22.22 -9.93
N ALA A 424 9.90 22.03 -10.90
CA ALA A 424 10.06 22.96 -12.02
C ALA A 424 8.83 22.91 -12.94
N LEU A 425 8.49 24.02 -13.59
CA LEU A 425 7.37 24.11 -14.55
C LEU A 425 7.45 23.09 -15.68
N THR A 426 8.67 22.67 -16.07
CA THR A 426 8.89 21.60 -17.07
C THR A 426 8.40 20.26 -16.56
N LYS A 427 8.65 19.94 -15.28
CA LYS A 427 8.15 18.71 -14.66
C LYS A 427 6.63 18.69 -14.57
N ASP A 428 5.99 19.85 -14.31
CA ASP A 428 4.53 19.97 -14.33
C ASP A 428 3.94 19.68 -15.71
N ALA A 429 4.59 20.14 -16.77
CA ALA A 429 4.12 19.88 -18.14
C ALA A 429 4.18 18.37 -18.47
N GLU A 430 5.25 17.69 -18.05
CA GLU A 430 5.41 16.25 -18.20
C GLU A 430 4.34 15.48 -17.42
N VAL A 431 4.12 15.83 -16.14
CA VAL A 431 3.07 15.23 -15.30
C VAL A 431 1.70 15.47 -15.91
N THR A 432 1.43 16.69 -16.39
CA THR A 432 0.16 17.05 -17.03
C THR A 432 -0.09 16.22 -18.30
N GLN A 433 0.94 16.02 -19.14
CA GLN A 433 0.80 15.20 -20.34
C GLN A 433 0.60 13.73 -19.97
N ARG A 434 1.38 13.18 -19.06
CA ARG A 434 1.23 11.82 -18.54
C ARG A 434 -0.17 11.59 -17.96
N THR A 435 -0.72 12.57 -17.24
CA THR A 435 -2.09 12.52 -16.72
C THR A 435 -3.12 12.43 -17.85
N ARG A 436 -2.97 13.21 -18.93
CA ARG A 436 -3.88 13.12 -20.09
C ARG A 436 -3.85 11.75 -20.75
N ASP A 437 -2.66 11.21 -20.97
CA ASP A 437 -2.46 9.93 -21.64
C ASP A 437 -3.05 8.77 -20.78
N ASN A 438 -2.84 8.83 -19.46
CA ASN A 438 -3.41 7.85 -18.54
C ASN A 438 -4.93 7.96 -18.44
N MET A 439 -5.49 9.16 -18.40
CA MET A 439 -6.94 9.37 -18.38
C MET A 439 -7.62 8.84 -19.64
N GLN A 440 -7.01 9.02 -20.80
CA GLN A 440 -7.52 8.41 -22.04
C GLN A 440 -7.62 6.89 -21.89
N ARG A 441 -6.56 6.21 -21.43
CA ARG A 441 -6.56 4.76 -21.21
C ARG A 441 -7.57 4.29 -20.18
N LEU A 442 -7.71 5.01 -19.06
CA LEU A 442 -8.69 4.68 -18.03
C LEU A 442 -10.14 4.81 -18.53
N ILE A 443 -10.40 5.79 -19.39
CA ILE A 443 -11.70 5.96 -20.05
C ILE A 443 -11.95 4.84 -21.07
N GLU A 444 -10.98 4.53 -21.93
CA GLU A 444 -11.06 3.47 -22.92
C GLU A 444 -11.25 2.09 -22.29
N SER A 445 -10.61 1.83 -21.14
CA SER A 445 -10.74 0.57 -20.40
C SER A 445 -11.96 0.52 -19.45
N GLY A 446 -12.81 1.57 -19.47
CA GLY A 446 -14.03 1.61 -18.64
C GLY A 446 -13.76 1.78 -17.14
N ARG A 447 -12.57 2.28 -16.76
CA ARG A 447 -12.17 2.46 -15.35
C ARG A 447 -12.64 3.77 -14.73
N VAL A 448 -13.42 4.57 -15.47
CA VAL A 448 -14.02 5.81 -14.98
C VAL A 448 -15.54 5.65 -14.90
N LYS A 449 -16.09 5.76 -13.71
CA LYS A 449 -17.55 5.72 -13.47
C LYS A 449 -18.18 7.04 -13.85
N TYR A 450 -19.10 7.02 -14.82
CA TYR A 450 -19.94 8.16 -15.10
C TYR A 450 -21.06 8.30 -14.06
N ALA A 451 -21.36 9.54 -13.68
CA ALA A 451 -22.52 9.88 -12.86
C ALA A 451 -23.18 11.16 -13.40
N ASP A 452 -24.51 11.16 -13.46
CA ASP A 452 -25.28 12.32 -13.87
C ASP A 452 -25.22 13.44 -12.81
N PRO A 453 -25.47 14.70 -13.20
CA PRO A 453 -25.57 15.80 -12.25
C PRO A 453 -26.57 15.49 -11.12
N GLY A 454 -26.12 15.54 -9.88
CA GLY A 454 -26.93 15.26 -8.69
C GLY A 454 -27.14 13.78 -8.36
N GLN A 455 -26.63 12.85 -9.14
CA GLN A 455 -26.66 11.42 -8.81
C GLN A 455 -25.79 11.16 -7.57
N LYS A 456 -26.38 10.50 -6.56
CA LYS A 456 -25.64 9.99 -5.40
C LYS A 456 -25.18 8.56 -5.69
N LEU A 457 -23.89 8.34 -5.57
CA LEU A 457 -23.29 7.00 -5.68
C LEU A 457 -23.15 6.39 -4.28
N THR A 458 -23.40 5.10 -4.19
CA THR A 458 -23.18 4.26 -3.00
C THR A 458 -21.80 3.63 -3.08
N GLN A 459 -21.32 3.02 -1.99
CA GLN A 459 -20.06 2.25 -1.97
C GLN A 459 -20.06 1.17 -3.05
N LYS A 460 -21.16 0.44 -3.24
CA LYS A 460 -21.28 -0.59 -4.27
C LYS A 460 -21.08 -0.03 -5.69
N ASP A 461 -21.46 1.22 -5.94
CA ASP A 461 -21.30 1.86 -7.25
C ASP A 461 -19.85 2.20 -7.57
N MET A 462 -18.94 2.09 -6.59
CA MET A 462 -17.50 2.33 -6.76
C MET A 462 -16.77 1.14 -7.37
N PHE A 463 -17.44 -0.01 -7.52
CA PHE A 463 -16.89 -1.22 -8.10
C PHE A 463 -17.58 -1.58 -9.40
N ASP A 464 -16.83 -2.18 -10.33
CA ASP A 464 -17.37 -2.74 -11.56
C ASP A 464 -18.06 -4.12 -11.30
N ALA A 465 -18.63 -4.70 -12.34
CA ALA A 465 -19.32 -5.99 -12.24
C ALA A 465 -18.39 -7.18 -11.87
N SER A 466 -17.09 -7.00 -11.98
CA SER A 466 -16.07 -7.99 -11.59
C SER A 466 -15.48 -7.74 -10.20
N GLY A 467 -16.01 -6.76 -9.46
CA GLY A 467 -15.54 -6.41 -8.12
C GLY A 467 -14.30 -5.49 -8.09
N ARG A 468 -13.84 -4.98 -9.26
CA ARG A 468 -12.69 -4.07 -9.30
C ARG A 468 -13.13 -2.64 -9.04
N PRO A 469 -12.42 -1.85 -8.21
CA PRO A 469 -12.78 -0.45 -7.99
C PRO A 469 -12.60 0.38 -9.25
N TYR A 470 -13.51 1.29 -9.51
CA TYR A 470 -13.27 2.35 -10.50
C TYR A 470 -12.11 3.24 -10.03
N MET A 471 -11.25 3.61 -10.97
CA MET A 471 -10.11 4.48 -10.68
C MET A 471 -10.54 5.94 -10.55
N GLY A 472 -11.62 6.33 -11.19
CA GLY A 472 -12.18 7.68 -11.14
C GLY A 472 -13.69 7.69 -11.22
N VAL A 473 -14.28 8.71 -10.63
CA VAL A 473 -15.73 8.93 -10.61
C VAL A 473 -16.05 10.36 -11.03
N VAL A 474 -17.02 10.52 -11.93
CA VAL A 474 -17.50 11.85 -12.33
C VAL A 474 -18.23 12.52 -11.16
N ARG A 475 -17.89 13.79 -10.93
CA ARG A 475 -18.61 14.73 -10.07
C ARG A 475 -18.92 16.00 -10.85
N TRP A 476 -20.01 16.63 -10.51
CA TRP A 476 -20.39 17.91 -11.09
C TRP A 476 -20.20 19.00 -10.03
N ILE A 477 -19.17 19.82 -10.18
CA ILE A 477 -18.79 20.87 -9.25
C ILE A 477 -19.01 22.21 -9.97
N ASP A 478 -19.93 23.04 -9.48
CA ASP A 478 -20.30 24.33 -10.05
C ASP A 478 -20.63 24.26 -11.56
N GLY A 479 -21.26 23.16 -11.99
CA GLY A 479 -21.61 22.91 -13.39
C GLY A 479 -20.46 22.39 -14.26
N GLN A 480 -19.27 22.24 -13.69
CA GLN A 480 -18.10 21.66 -14.35
C GLN A 480 -18.03 20.15 -14.09
N MET A 481 -17.91 19.35 -15.16
CA MET A 481 -17.59 17.94 -15.04
C MET A 481 -16.16 17.81 -14.49
N THR A 482 -16.04 17.16 -13.35
CA THR A 482 -14.75 16.86 -12.72
C THR A 482 -14.64 15.35 -12.49
N ILE A 483 -13.51 14.74 -12.78
CA ILE A 483 -13.27 13.33 -12.46
C ILE A 483 -12.39 13.30 -11.22
N GLU A 484 -12.95 12.78 -10.13
CA GLU A 484 -12.24 12.59 -8.87
C GLU A 484 -11.65 11.18 -8.79
N ARG A 485 -10.42 11.07 -8.31
CA ARG A 485 -9.76 9.78 -8.06
C ARG A 485 -10.43 9.08 -6.89
N THR A 486 -10.84 7.82 -7.08
CA THR A 486 -11.31 6.98 -5.96
C THR A 486 -10.14 6.70 -5.00
N LYS A 487 -10.44 6.63 -3.71
CA LYS A 487 -9.44 6.46 -2.65
C LYS A 487 -9.61 5.10 -1.96
N ILE A 488 -9.67 4.08 -2.82
CA ILE A 488 -9.76 2.67 -2.46
C ILE A 488 -8.54 1.98 -3.05
N ALA A 489 -7.84 1.20 -2.24
CA ALA A 489 -6.77 0.29 -2.64
C ALA A 489 -7.17 -1.14 -2.22
N THR A 490 -6.99 -2.09 -3.10
CA THR A 490 -7.47 -3.48 -2.95
C THR A 490 -6.33 -4.46 -3.09
#